data_006e49b668ac43e6377bd81ac780ad27
#
_entry.id   006e49b668ac43e6377bd81ac780ad27
#
_cell.length_a   1.000
_cell.length_b   1.000
_cell.length_c   1.000
_cell.angle_alpha   90.00
_cell.angle_beta   90.00
_cell.angle_gamma   90.00
#
_symmetry.space_group_name_H-M   'P 1'
#
loop_
_entity.id
_entity.type
_entity.pdbx_description
1 polymer ?
#
loop_
_entity_poly.entity_id
_entity_poly.type
_entity_poly.pdbx_seq_one_letter_code
_entity_poly.pdbx_strand_id
1 'polypeptide(L)'
;MANEGAIKVAEADFPTRWGNFRIMGFEGGPDVEIDCGPASSAPTAPAKVAPEGLVAVVMGDIHAAPPLVRIHSQCLTGDVFGSLRCDCRLQLEMALTMIGEAGAGVLLYEQQEGRGIGLMAKLRAYELQDQGLDTVEANEELGYAADCRAYNMPAAVLKLLGVSQVRLITNNPDKVAALEAAGIEVVERVSAEVEPQDTFAAYLKTKHEKMGHILDYD
;
A
#
# COMPACT_ATOMS: atom_id res chain seq x y z
N MET A 1 -5.21 21.88 17.16
CA MET A 1 -5.15 21.12 15.91
C MET A 1 -5.82 19.80 16.19
N ALA A 2 -6.88 19.47 15.47
CA ALA A 2 -7.61 18.22 15.68
C ALA A 2 -6.65 17.06 15.40
N ASN A 3 -6.54 16.16 16.36
CA ASN A 3 -5.83 14.91 16.20
C ASN A 3 -6.56 14.14 15.10
N GLU A 4 -5.93 13.91 13.94
CA GLU A 4 -6.57 13.26 12.77
C GLU A 4 -6.84 11.77 13.00
N GLY A 5 -7.02 11.40 14.27
CA GLY A 5 -7.49 10.09 14.68
C GLY A 5 -6.43 9.00 14.79
N ALA A 6 -5.24 9.13 14.18
CA ALA A 6 -4.16 8.13 14.31
C ALA A 6 -3.41 8.32 15.65
N ILE A 7 -3.13 7.23 16.35
CA ILE A 7 -2.44 7.20 17.65
C ILE A 7 -1.24 6.25 17.55
N LYS A 8 -0.04 6.76 17.90
CA LYS A 8 1.14 5.91 18.05
C LYS A 8 1.02 5.07 19.31
N VAL A 9 1.01 3.75 19.18
CA VAL A 9 0.83 2.81 20.30
C VAL A 9 2.13 2.19 20.79
N ALA A 10 3.13 2.08 19.93
CA ALA A 10 4.43 1.47 20.28
C ALA A 10 5.55 1.98 19.38
N GLU A 11 6.78 1.87 19.88
CA GLU A 11 8.00 2.14 19.12
C GLU A 11 9.16 1.30 19.67
N ALA A 12 9.99 0.75 18.78
CA ALA A 12 11.16 -0.05 19.15
C ALA A 12 12.29 0.07 18.12
N ASP A 13 13.50 -0.30 18.53
CA ASP A 13 14.61 -0.52 17.60
C ASP A 13 14.31 -1.72 16.70
N PHE A 14 14.62 -1.60 15.42
CA PHE A 14 14.30 -2.61 14.43
C PHE A 14 15.49 -2.84 13.49
N PRO A 15 16.50 -3.62 13.91
CA PRO A 15 17.61 -3.98 13.05
C PRO A 15 17.15 -4.94 11.95
N THR A 16 17.52 -4.65 10.72
CA THR A 16 17.18 -5.45 9.54
C THR A 16 18.40 -5.67 8.66
N ARG A 17 18.31 -6.52 7.66
CA ARG A 17 19.36 -6.70 6.64
C ARG A 17 19.60 -5.45 5.78
N TRP A 18 18.66 -4.50 5.78
CA TRP A 18 18.75 -3.22 5.04
C TRP A 18 19.27 -2.07 5.92
N GLY A 19 19.51 -2.30 7.21
CA GLY A 19 20.03 -1.32 8.15
C GLY A 19 19.24 -1.27 9.45
N ASN A 20 19.55 -0.27 10.26
CA ASN A 20 18.92 -0.05 11.57
C ASN A 20 17.75 0.93 11.40
N PHE A 21 16.56 0.44 11.61
CA PHE A 21 15.31 1.21 11.60
C PHE A 21 14.75 1.37 13.02
N ARG A 22 13.73 2.21 13.12
CA ARG A 22 12.76 2.23 14.21
C ARG A 22 11.45 1.69 13.66
N ILE A 23 10.82 0.76 14.36
CA ILE A 23 9.47 0.29 14.03
C ILE A 23 8.46 0.97 14.95
N MET A 24 7.37 1.48 14.39
CA MET A 24 6.33 2.18 15.11
C MET A 24 4.97 1.61 14.73
N GLY A 25 4.13 1.32 15.71
CA GLY A 25 2.75 0.89 15.51
C GLY A 25 1.78 2.07 15.69
N PHE A 26 0.78 2.14 14.82
CA PHE A 26 -0.29 3.13 14.87
C PHE A 26 -1.65 2.46 14.79
N GLU A 27 -2.61 2.95 15.58
CA GLU A 27 -4.00 2.54 15.59
C GLU A 27 -4.93 3.72 15.35
N GLY A 28 -6.20 3.46 15.06
CA GLY A 28 -7.18 4.48 14.73
C GLY A 28 -6.93 5.04 13.33
N GLY A 29 -7.17 6.30 13.17
CA GLY A 29 -7.12 7.00 11.90
C GLY A 29 -8.41 7.79 11.70
N PRO A 30 -8.47 8.66 10.68
CA PRO A 30 -9.72 9.32 10.34
C PRO A 30 -10.78 8.27 9.99
N ASP A 31 -11.99 8.45 10.52
CA ASP A 31 -13.15 7.64 10.13
C ASP A 31 -13.39 7.81 8.63
N VAL A 32 -13.02 6.82 7.86
CA VAL A 32 -13.26 6.78 6.42
C VAL A 32 -14.24 5.68 6.13
N GLU A 33 -15.40 6.07 5.64
CA GLU A 33 -16.32 5.13 5.01
C GLU A 33 -15.76 4.76 3.64
N ILE A 34 -15.15 3.60 3.55
CA ILE A 34 -14.78 3.02 2.25
C ILE A 34 -16.03 2.30 1.77
N ASP A 35 -16.69 2.87 0.78
CA ASP A 35 -17.77 2.17 0.09
C ASP A 35 -17.16 1.12 -0.85
N CYS A 36 -16.96 -0.08 -0.31
CA CYS A 36 -16.61 -1.27 -1.08
C CYS A 36 -17.85 -2.10 -1.41
N GLY A 37 -19.02 -1.48 -1.26
CA GLY A 37 -20.30 -2.14 -1.48
C GLY A 37 -20.43 -2.73 -2.87
N PRO A 38 -21.26 -3.75 -3.02
CA PRO A 38 -21.45 -4.41 -4.31
C PRO A 38 -22.00 -3.40 -5.31
N ALA A 39 -21.40 -3.35 -6.45
CA ALA A 39 -22.02 -2.74 -7.61
C ALA A 39 -23.36 -3.44 -7.96
N SER A 40 -23.71 -4.57 -7.35
CA SER A 40 -24.94 -5.35 -7.56
C SER A 40 -25.11 -6.46 -6.51
N SER A 41 -26.25 -6.48 -5.87
CA SER A 41 -27.07 -7.60 -5.34
C SER A 41 -26.43 -8.93 -4.86
N ALA A 42 -25.16 -9.02 -4.51
CA ALA A 42 -24.62 -10.24 -3.91
C ALA A 42 -24.93 -10.31 -2.39
N PRO A 43 -25.39 -11.45 -1.85
CA PRO A 43 -25.93 -11.54 -0.49
C PRO A 43 -24.89 -11.51 0.64
N THR A 44 -23.65 -11.19 0.39
CA THR A 44 -22.57 -11.18 1.39
C THR A 44 -21.60 -10.03 1.19
N ALA A 45 -22.09 -8.79 1.04
CA ALA A 45 -21.20 -7.64 1.12
C ALA A 45 -20.55 -7.59 2.51
N PRO A 46 -19.21 -7.55 2.62
CA PRO A 46 -18.60 -7.36 3.91
C PRO A 46 -18.93 -5.97 4.43
N ALA A 47 -19.22 -5.93 5.70
CA ALA A 47 -19.22 -4.70 6.46
C ALA A 47 -17.87 -3.98 6.26
N LYS A 48 -17.89 -2.64 6.40
CA LYS A 48 -16.74 -1.73 6.41
C LYS A 48 -15.48 -2.42 6.94
N VAL A 49 -14.46 -2.56 6.10
CA VAL A 49 -13.14 -3.01 6.56
C VAL A 49 -12.40 -1.77 7.01
N ALA A 50 -12.52 -1.43 8.29
CA ALA A 50 -11.62 -0.43 8.86
C ALA A 50 -10.19 -1.01 8.87
N PRO A 51 -9.16 -0.26 8.48
CA PRO A 51 -7.79 -0.71 8.61
C PRO A 51 -7.49 -0.97 10.09
N GLU A 52 -7.05 -2.19 10.43
CA GLU A 52 -6.78 -2.60 11.82
C GLU A 52 -5.56 -1.87 12.43
N GLY A 53 -4.80 -1.13 11.63
CA GLY A 53 -3.62 -0.39 12.05
C GLY A 53 -2.61 -0.19 10.92
N LEU A 54 -1.55 0.55 11.23
CA LEU A 54 -0.44 0.81 10.33
C LEU A 54 0.89 0.63 11.07
N VAL A 55 1.85 0.02 10.41
CA VAL A 55 3.23 -0.04 10.90
C VAL A 55 4.10 0.89 10.06
N ALA A 56 4.81 1.82 10.72
CA ALA A 56 5.86 2.62 10.10
C ALA A 56 7.24 2.05 10.45
N VAL A 57 8.09 1.90 9.44
CA VAL A 57 9.51 1.53 9.57
C VAL A 57 10.33 2.73 9.12
N VAL A 58 11.02 3.38 10.05
CA VAL A 58 11.66 4.69 9.88
C VAL A 58 13.17 4.57 10.03
N MET A 59 13.93 5.15 9.11
CA MET A 59 15.39 5.23 9.16
C MET A 59 15.84 6.68 9.11
N GLY A 60 16.88 7.00 9.86
CA GLY A 60 17.63 8.25 9.78
C GLY A 60 16.86 9.50 10.18
N ASP A 61 17.38 10.65 9.78
CA ASP A 61 16.73 11.95 10.01
C ASP A 61 15.78 12.27 8.84
N ILE A 62 14.50 12.01 9.06
CA ILE A 62 13.43 12.23 8.07
C ILE A 62 13.03 13.71 7.91
N HIS A 63 13.70 14.63 8.64
CA HIS A 63 13.43 16.07 8.59
C HIS A 63 14.55 16.87 7.92
N ALA A 64 15.71 16.27 7.69
CA ALA A 64 16.85 16.95 7.05
C ALA A 64 16.57 17.33 5.59
N ALA A 65 15.76 16.54 4.89
CA ALA A 65 15.30 16.77 3.51
C ALA A 65 14.00 15.97 3.30
N PRO A 66 13.22 16.20 2.22
CA PRO A 66 12.06 15.36 1.90
C PRO A 66 12.45 13.89 1.84
N PRO A 67 11.97 13.03 2.78
CA PRO A 67 12.38 11.65 2.88
C PRO A 67 11.83 10.80 1.73
N LEU A 68 12.51 9.70 1.41
CA LEU A 68 11.92 8.62 0.64
C LEU A 68 10.77 8.00 1.44
N VAL A 69 9.59 7.89 0.84
CA VAL A 69 8.42 7.29 1.47
C VAL A 69 7.83 6.20 0.59
N ARG A 70 7.56 5.04 1.17
CA ARG A 70 6.78 3.97 0.53
C ARG A 70 5.52 3.70 1.34
N ILE A 71 4.37 3.79 0.70
CA ILE A 71 3.12 3.24 1.22
C ILE A 71 2.97 1.84 0.61
N HIS A 72 3.05 0.81 1.45
CA HIS A 72 2.96 -0.59 1.05
C HIS A 72 1.70 -1.22 1.62
N SER A 73 0.74 -1.56 0.76
CA SER A 73 -0.45 -2.29 1.17
C SER A 73 -0.10 -3.77 1.31
N GLN A 74 -0.47 -4.37 2.43
CA GLN A 74 -0.19 -5.77 2.77
C GLN A 74 -0.56 -6.73 1.65
N CYS A 75 0.32 -7.68 1.42
CA CYS A 75 0.09 -8.83 0.56
C CYS A 75 0.73 -10.08 1.19
N LEU A 76 0.00 -10.74 2.10
CA LEU A 76 0.50 -11.91 2.84
C LEU A 76 1.09 -12.97 1.90
N THR A 77 0.41 -13.25 0.79
CA THR A 77 0.85 -14.26 -0.16
C THR A 77 2.16 -13.88 -0.86
N GLY A 78 2.33 -12.62 -1.22
CA GLY A 78 3.58 -12.11 -1.81
C GLY A 78 4.65 -11.85 -0.75
N ASP A 79 4.35 -11.01 0.24
CA ASP A 79 5.33 -10.50 1.21
C ASP A 79 5.92 -11.61 2.10
N VAL A 80 5.10 -12.59 2.50
CA VAL A 80 5.50 -13.66 3.43
C VAL A 80 5.75 -14.98 2.71
N PHE A 81 4.81 -15.42 1.85
CA PHE A 81 4.90 -16.74 1.21
C PHE A 81 5.62 -16.73 -0.14
N GLY A 82 6.03 -15.56 -0.67
CA GLY A 82 6.78 -15.47 -1.92
C GLY A 82 5.98 -15.90 -3.15
N SER A 83 4.67 -15.61 -3.17
CA SER A 83 3.81 -15.90 -4.32
C SER A 83 4.34 -15.24 -5.59
N LEU A 84 4.37 -16.00 -6.68
CA LEU A 84 4.76 -15.54 -8.01
C LEU A 84 3.58 -14.93 -8.79
N ARG A 85 2.41 -14.77 -8.18
CA ARG A 85 1.22 -14.14 -8.80
C ARG A 85 1.29 -12.61 -8.80
N CYS A 86 2.25 -12.01 -8.08
CA CYS A 86 2.39 -10.56 -7.96
C CYS A 86 3.83 -10.14 -7.67
N ASP A 87 4.09 -8.86 -7.85
CA ASP A 87 5.38 -8.19 -7.61
C ASP A 87 5.54 -7.60 -6.19
N CYS A 88 4.59 -7.85 -5.27
CA CYS A 88 4.51 -7.16 -3.97
C CYS A 88 5.80 -7.29 -3.15
N ARG A 89 6.31 -8.53 -2.98
CA ARG A 89 7.57 -8.77 -2.24
C ARG A 89 8.75 -8.02 -2.85
N LEU A 90 8.89 -8.05 -4.17
CA LEU A 90 9.98 -7.37 -4.85
C LEU A 90 9.90 -5.86 -4.64
N GLN A 91 8.71 -5.27 -4.70
CA GLN A 91 8.50 -3.85 -4.40
C GLN A 91 8.79 -3.49 -2.94
N LEU A 92 8.45 -4.37 -1.99
CA LEU A 92 8.76 -4.18 -0.57
C LEU A 92 10.27 -4.18 -0.32
N GLU A 93 10.97 -5.19 -0.84
CA GLU A 93 12.42 -5.34 -0.71
C GLU A 93 13.16 -4.19 -1.41
N MET A 94 12.73 -3.80 -2.60
CA MET A 94 13.28 -2.65 -3.33
C MET A 94 13.16 -1.35 -2.51
N ALA A 95 11.96 -1.06 -1.97
CA ALA A 95 11.75 0.15 -1.19
C ALA A 95 12.62 0.18 0.09
N LEU A 96 12.75 -0.94 0.80
CA LEU A 96 13.63 -1.05 1.96
C LEU A 96 15.11 -0.88 1.58
N THR A 97 15.53 -1.41 0.43
CA THR A 97 16.89 -1.22 -0.11
C THR A 97 17.14 0.26 -0.41
N MET A 98 16.24 0.92 -1.15
CA MET A 98 16.38 2.34 -1.49
C MET A 98 16.45 3.23 -0.25
N ILE A 99 15.61 2.96 0.76
CA ILE A 99 15.64 3.70 2.04
C ILE A 99 16.95 3.45 2.78
N GLY A 100 17.42 2.19 2.80
CA GLY A 100 18.69 1.81 3.42
C GLY A 100 19.89 2.50 2.78
N GLU A 101 19.95 2.55 1.46
CA GLU A 101 21.00 3.23 0.68
C GLU A 101 20.95 4.75 0.85
N ALA A 102 19.74 5.34 0.89
CA ALA A 102 19.57 6.77 1.15
C ALA A 102 19.91 7.17 2.60
N GLY A 103 19.91 6.23 3.53
CA GLY A 103 20.19 6.47 4.95
C GLY A 103 19.05 7.19 5.70
N ALA A 104 17.97 7.59 5.02
CA ALA A 104 16.78 8.22 5.62
C ALA A 104 15.52 7.93 4.79
N GLY A 105 14.42 7.60 5.47
CA GLY A 105 13.13 7.38 4.83
C GLY A 105 12.13 6.64 5.71
N VAL A 106 10.93 6.45 5.18
CA VAL A 106 9.78 5.87 5.86
C VAL A 106 9.10 4.83 4.98
N LEU A 107 8.93 3.61 5.48
CA LEU A 107 8.04 2.63 4.89
C LEU A 107 6.79 2.54 5.76
N LEU A 108 5.63 2.81 5.19
CA LEU A 108 4.31 2.66 5.80
C LEU A 108 3.68 1.36 5.31
N TYR A 109 3.52 0.39 6.20
CA TYR A 109 2.92 -0.90 5.90
C TYR A 109 1.48 -0.93 6.40
N GLU A 110 0.53 -0.94 5.45
CA GLU A 110 -0.90 -0.89 5.72
C GLU A 110 -1.51 -2.29 5.68
N GLN A 111 -2.40 -2.59 6.62
CA GLN A 111 -3.14 -3.86 6.67
C GLN A 111 -4.36 -3.86 5.73
N GLN A 112 -4.15 -3.47 4.47
CA GLN A 112 -5.19 -3.45 3.43
C GLN A 112 -4.98 -4.58 2.41
N GLU A 113 -5.08 -5.82 2.87
CA GLU A 113 -4.92 -7.03 2.05
C GLU A 113 -5.94 -7.09 0.91
N GLY A 114 -5.50 -7.62 -0.25
CA GLY A 114 -6.38 -7.86 -1.38
C GLY A 114 -7.00 -6.58 -1.95
N ARG A 115 -6.30 -5.45 -1.93
CA ARG A 115 -6.85 -4.12 -2.30
C ARG A 115 -7.99 -3.69 -1.39
N GLY A 116 -7.93 -4.03 -0.10
CA GLY A 116 -8.94 -3.66 0.88
C GLY A 116 -10.09 -4.67 1.06
N ILE A 117 -10.18 -5.71 0.23
CA ILE A 117 -11.24 -6.72 0.36
C ILE A 117 -10.93 -7.82 1.39
N GLY A 118 -9.68 -7.85 1.88
CA GLY A 118 -9.21 -8.82 2.86
C GLY A 118 -8.73 -10.14 2.27
N LEU A 119 -8.01 -10.93 3.10
CA LEU A 119 -7.33 -12.15 2.67
C LEU A 119 -8.30 -13.22 2.14
N MET A 120 -9.42 -13.44 2.83
CA MET A 120 -10.33 -14.53 2.44
C MET A 120 -11.04 -14.24 1.11
N ALA A 121 -11.44 -13.00 0.88
CA ALA A 121 -12.00 -12.59 -0.40
C ALA A 121 -10.96 -12.68 -1.52
N LYS A 122 -9.71 -12.27 -1.25
CA LYS A 122 -8.60 -12.42 -2.20
C LYS A 122 -8.34 -13.88 -2.59
N LEU A 123 -8.43 -14.83 -1.66
CA LEU A 123 -8.25 -16.25 -1.98
C LEU A 123 -9.39 -16.78 -2.86
N ARG A 124 -10.63 -16.30 -2.66
CA ARG A 124 -11.76 -16.59 -3.58
C ARG A 124 -11.54 -15.97 -4.96
N ALA A 125 -11.00 -14.75 -5.01
CA ALA A 125 -10.63 -14.14 -6.28
C ALA A 125 -9.55 -14.95 -7.02
N TYR A 126 -8.62 -15.59 -6.31
CA TYR A 126 -7.65 -16.51 -6.92
C TYR A 126 -8.32 -17.73 -7.56
N GLU A 127 -9.35 -18.31 -6.93
CA GLU A 127 -10.12 -19.42 -7.53
C GLU A 127 -10.79 -19.00 -8.83
N LEU A 128 -11.34 -17.78 -8.90
CA LEU A 128 -11.93 -17.23 -10.13
C LEU A 128 -10.87 -16.93 -11.20
N GLN A 129 -9.71 -16.44 -10.80
CA GLN A 129 -8.58 -16.23 -11.71
C GLN A 129 -8.07 -17.54 -12.31
N ASP A 130 -8.06 -18.64 -11.55
CA ASP A 130 -7.72 -19.97 -12.06
C ASP A 130 -8.75 -20.49 -13.09
N GLN A 131 -9.96 -19.90 -13.12
CA GLN A 131 -10.99 -20.14 -14.12
C GLN A 131 -10.92 -19.18 -15.31
N GLY A 132 -9.96 -18.25 -15.34
CA GLY A 132 -9.66 -17.38 -16.48
C GLY A 132 -10.07 -15.92 -16.35
N LEU A 133 -10.65 -15.49 -15.20
CA LEU A 133 -10.91 -14.08 -14.95
C LEU A 133 -9.61 -13.33 -14.63
N ASP A 134 -9.57 -12.02 -14.94
CA ASP A 134 -8.48 -11.19 -14.42
C ASP A 134 -8.80 -10.69 -12.98
N THR A 135 -7.84 -9.96 -12.37
CA THR A 135 -7.97 -9.53 -10.97
C THR A 135 -9.14 -8.56 -10.75
N VAL A 136 -9.47 -7.72 -11.72
CA VAL A 136 -10.59 -6.76 -11.62
C VAL A 136 -11.91 -7.50 -11.77
N GLU A 137 -12.03 -8.32 -12.82
CA GLU A 137 -13.22 -9.14 -13.08
C GLU A 137 -13.55 -10.08 -11.92
N ALA A 138 -12.51 -10.70 -11.31
CA ALA A 138 -12.68 -11.56 -10.16
C ALA A 138 -13.21 -10.80 -8.92
N ASN A 139 -12.75 -9.55 -8.70
CA ASN A 139 -13.27 -8.73 -7.60
C ASN A 139 -14.73 -8.31 -7.86
N GLU A 140 -15.05 -7.90 -9.09
CA GLU A 140 -16.41 -7.51 -9.48
C GLU A 140 -17.40 -8.69 -9.40
N GLU A 141 -16.97 -9.88 -9.81
CA GLU A 141 -17.78 -11.11 -9.68
C GLU A 141 -18.09 -11.44 -8.20
N LEU A 142 -17.16 -11.14 -7.30
CA LEU A 142 -17.36 -11.27 -5.85
C LEU A 142 -18.16 -10.09 -5.25
N GLY A 143 -18.57 -9.11 -6.05
CA GLY A 143 -19.34 -7.95 -5.62
C GLY A 143 -18.52 -6.83 -4.98
N TYR A 144 -17.22 -6.77 -5.19
CA TYR A 144 -16.35 -5.70 -4.72
C TYR A 144 -15.99 -4.71 -5.83
N ALA A 145 -15.69 -3.48 -5.45
CA ALA A 145 -15.04 -2.55 -6.37
C ALA A 145 -13.63 -3.04 -6.75
N ALA A 146 -13.11 -2.57 -7.86
CA ALA A 146 -11.78 -2.93 -8.36
C ALA A 146 -10.65 -2.61 -7.37
N ASP A 147 -10.79 -1.53 -6.60
CA ASP A 147 -9.88 -1.10 -5.53
C ASP A 147 -10.68 -0.45 -4.40
N CYS A 148 -10.52 -0.96 -3.19
CA CYS A 148 -11.19 -0.54 -1.97
C CYS A 148 -10.20 0.08 -0.96
N ARG A 149 -9.00 0.46 -1.40
CA ARG A 149 -8.01 1.03 -0.48
C ARG A 149 -8.27 2.50 -0.21
N ALA A 150 -7.97 2.91 1.03
CA ALA A 150 -7.91 4.31 1.44
C ALA A 150 -6.51 4.64 1.96
N TYR A 151 -6.03 5.84 1.66
CA TYR A 151 -4.68 6.27 2.04
C TYR A 151 -4.67 7.39 3.09
N ASN A 152 -5.77 7.56 3.80
CA ASN A 152 -5.94 8.57 4.85
C ASN A 152 -5.06 8.26 6.07
N MET A 153 -4.96 6.97 6.45
CA MET A 153 -4.13 6.54 7.58
C MET A 153 -2.63 6.80 7.34
N PRO A 154 -2.03 6.45 6.19
CA PRO A 154 -0.68 6.85 5.83
C PRO A 154 -0.45 8.36 5.93
N ALA A 155 -1.36 9.17 5.41
CA ALA A 155 -1.26 10.63 5.48
C ALA A 155 -1.30 11.14 6.93
N ALA A 156 -2.21 10.61 7.75
CA ALA A 156 -2.30 10.96 9.18
C ALA A 156 -1.00 10.59 9.93
N VAL A 157 -0.43 9.41 9.65
CA VAL A 157 0.84 8.97 10.26
C VAL A 157 2.00 9.86 9.83
N LEU A 158 2.12 10.22 8.54
CA LEU A 158 3.17 11.14 8.08
C LEU A 158 3.08 12.50 8.78
N LYS A 159 1.87 13.05 8.95
CA LYS A 159 1.66 14.28 9.71
C LYS A 159 2.05 14.15 11.18
N LEU A 160 1.71 13.04 11.84
CA LEU A 160 2.16 12.76 13.21
C LEU A 160 3.68 12.64 13.32
N LEU A 161 4.34 12.13 12.30
CA LEU A 161 5.79 12.11 12.19
C LEU A 161 6.39 13.47 11.82
N GLY A 162 5.58 14.52 11.61
CA GLY A 162 6.03 15.86 11.23
C GLY A 162 6.53 15.98 9.79
N VAL A 163 6.14 15.06 8.91
CA VAL A 163 6.55 15.02 7.50
C VAL A 163 5.48 15.69 6.65
N SER A 164 5.82 16.81 5.99
CA SER A 164 4.94 17.58 5.11
C SER A 164 5.32 17.52 3.63
N GLN A 165 6.53 17.04 3.31
CA GLN A 165 7.05 16.87 1.94
C GLN A 165 7.67 15.49 1.82
N VAL A 166 7.44 14.79 0.70
CA VAL A 166 7.93 13.43 0.47
C VAL A 166 8.43 13.21 -0.94
N ARG A 167 9.39 12.29 -1.09
CA ARG A 167 9.74 11.64 -2.36
C ARG A 167 9.05 10.27 -2.34
N LEU A 168 7.93 10.13 -3.06
CA LEU A 168 7.04 8.99 -2.93
C LEU A 168 7.40 7.86 -3.91
N ILE A 169 7.81 6.71 -3.37
CA ILE A 169 8.09 5.49 -4.15
C ILE A 169 6.75 4.83 -4.52
N THR A 170 6.26 5.11 -5.73
CA THR A 170 4.97 4.58 -6.20
C THR A 170 4.83 4.66 -7.72
N ASN A 171 4.03 3.73 -8.28
CA ASN A 171 3.51 3.80 -9.65
C ASN A 171 1.99 4.03 -9.67
N ASN A 172 1.35 4.09 -8.48
CA ASN A 172 -0.09 4.33 -8.35
C ASN A 172 -0.36 5.84 -8.19
N PRO A 173 -1.05 6.50 -9.15
CA PRO A 173 -1.40 7.91 -9.07
C PRO A 173 -2.34 8.23 -7.91
N ASP A 174 -3.21 7.29 -7.49
CA ASP A 174 -4.14 7.52 -6.39
C ASP A 174 -3.41 7.77 -5.06
N LYS A 175 -2.24 7.14 -4.86
CA LYS A 175 -1.40 7.38 -3.66
C LYS A 175 -0.83 8.80 -3.64
N VAL A 176 -0.46 9.33 -4.81
CA VAL A 176 0.00 10.72 -4.95
C VAL A 176 -1.16 11.65 -4.63
N ALA A 177 -2.30 11.49 -5.32
CA ALA A 177 -3.47 12.34 -5.13
C ALA A 177 -3.98 12.34 -3.68
N ALA A 178 -3.97 11.18 -3.01
CA ALA A 178 -4.41 11.06 -1.62
C ALA A 178 -3.49 11.81 -0.64
N LEU A 179 -2.16 11.76 -0.82
CA LEU A 179 -1.23 12.52 0.01
C LEU A 179 -1.36 14.02 -0.23
N GLU A 180 -1.48 14.45 -1.48
CA GLU A 180 -1.67 15.87 -1.84
C GLU A 180 -2.99 16.41 -1.31
N ALA A 181 -4.09 15.66 -1.45
CA ALA A 181 -5.39 16.02 -0.86
C ALA A 181 -5.34 16.14 0.66
N ALA A 182 -4.48 15.35 1.30
CA ALA A 182 -4.22 15.45 2.74
C ALA A 182 -3.25 16.60 3.11
N GLY A 183 -2.72 17.36 2.14
CA GLY A 183 -1.80 18.48 2.38
C GLY A 183 -0.35 18.06 2.60
N ILE A 184 0.05 16.88 2.11
CA ILE A 184 1.44 16.42 2.05
C ILE A 184 1.92 16.61 0.61
N GLU A 185 2.96 17.40 0.41
CA GLU A 185 3.53 17.69 -0.91
C GLU A 185 4.36 16.49 -1.40
N VAL A 186 4.02 15.97 -2.57
CA VAL A 186 4.83 14.97 -3.25
C VAL A 186 5.81 15.68 -4.18
N VAL A 187 7.01 16.00 -3.68
CA VAL A 187 8.03 16.73 -4.43
C VAL A 187 8.65 15.91 -5.56
N GLU A 188 8.59 14.60 -5.45
CA GLU A 188 9.09 13.67 -6.47
C GLU A 188 8.31 12.34 -6.40
N ARG A 189 7.83 11.85 -7.54
CA ARG A 189 7.42 10.46 -7.70
C ARG A 189 8.63 9.62 -8.10
N VAL A 190 9.02 8.70 -7.24
CA VAL A 190 10.09 7.73 -7.50
C VAL A 190 9.46 6.45 -8.03
N SER A 191 9.95 5.91 -9.15
CA SER A 191 9.42 4.68 -9.73
C SER A 191 9.52 3.51 -8.75
N ALA A 192 8.45 2.72 -8.68
CA ALA A 192 8.35 1.47 -7.92
C ALA A 192 8.35 0.25 -8.86
N GLU A 193 8.99 0.37 -10.01
CA GLU A 193 9.10 -0.71 -10.97
C GLU A 193 10.15 -1.72 -10.53
N VAL A 194 9.81 -2.99 -10.69
CA VAL A 194 10.71 -4.12 -10.52
C VAL A 194 10.81 -4.84 -11.85
N GLU A 195 11.92 -5.54 -12.09
CA GLU A 195 12.11 -6.27 -13.33
C GLU A 195 10.94 -7.25 -13.59
N PRO A 196 10.24 -7.13 -14.73
CA PRO A 196 9.10 -7.97 -15.03
C PRO A 196 9.51 -9.45 -15.12
N GLN A 197 8.66 -10.32 -14.58
CA GLN A 197 8.81 -11.77 -14.73
C GLN A 197 7.56 -12.33 -15.41
N ASP A 198 7.73 -13.36 -16.22
CA ASP A 198 6.62 -14.01 -16.94
C ASP A 198 5.47 -14.42 -16.02
N THR A 199 5.80 -14.80 -14.78
CA THR A 199 4.85 -15.30 -13.78
C THR A 199 3.83 -14.26 -13.32
N PHE A 200 4.16 -12.96 -13.37
CA PHE A 200 3.24 -11.87 -12.98
C PHE A 200 3.06 -10.80 -14.07
N ALA A 201 3.48 -11.07 -15.31
CA ALA A 201 3.30 -10.14 -16.43
C ALA A 201 1.83 -9.77 -16.65
N ALA A 202 0.90 -10.75 -16.58
CA ALA A 202 -0.53 -10.52 -16.71
C ALA A 202 -1.07 -9.62 -15.57
N TYR A 203 -0.55 -9.75 -14.37
CA TYR A 203 -0.90 -8.89 -13.23
C TYR A 203 -0.45 -7.45 -13.43
N LEU A 204 0.78 -7.23 -13.93
CA LEU A 204 1.29 -5.88 -14.25
C LEU A 204 0.47 -5.25 -15.38
N LYS A 205 0.12 -6.02 -16.41
CA LYS A 205 -0.74 -5.57 -17.50
C LYS A 205 -2.10 -5.08 -16.98
N THR A 206 -2.75 -5.82 -16.10
CA THR A 206 -4.02 -5.42 -15.47
C THR A 206 -3.87 -4.13 -14.67
N LYS A 207 -2.76 -3.96 -13.92
CA LYS A 207 -2.46 -2.71 -13.20
C LYS A 207 -2.35 -1.52 -14.15
N HIS A 208 -1.68 -1.68 -15.28
CA HIS A 208 -1.49 -0.62 -16.27
C HIS A 208 -2.82 -0.29 -16.98
N GLU A 209 -3.45 -1.28 -17.59
CA GLU A 209 -4.59 -1.07 -18.49
C GLU A 209 -5.89 -0.73 -17.75
N LYS A 210 -6.14 -1.36 -16.58
CA LYS A 210 -7.42 -1.23 -15.86
C LYS A 210 -7.34 -0.35 -14.60
N MET A 211 -6.12 -0.02 -14.12
CA MET A 211 -5.95 0.71 -12.85
C MET A 211 -5.08 1.97 -12.98
N GLY A 212 -4.70 2.36 -14.19
CA GLY A 212 -3.96 3.60 -14.46
C GLY A 212 -2.56 3.68 -13.82
N HIS A 213 -1.95 2.54 -13.45
CA HIS A 213 -0.58 2.53 -12.95
C HIS A 213 0.39 3.01 -14.04
N ILE A 214 1.31 3.87 -13.64
CA ILE A 214 2.38 4.39 -14.50
C ILE A 214 3.49 3.33 -14.52
N LEU A 215 3.64 2.63 -15.64
CA LEU A 215 4.66 1.63 -15.87
C LEU A 215 5.34 1.94 -17.20
N ASP A 216 6.67 1.98 -17.21
CA ASP A 216 7.51 2.30 -18.37
C ASP A 216 8.05 1.02 -19.03
N TYR A 217 7.24 -0.03 -19.08
CA TYR A 217 7.59 -1.25 -19.84
C TYR A 217 7.23 -1.04 -21.31
N ASP A 218 8.26 -0.97 -22.16
CA ASP A 218 8.16 -1.09 -23.61
C ASP A 218 7.91 -2.54 -24.07
#